data_71a8b1df4917796a941b421bce874501
#
_entry.id   71a8b1df4917796a941b421bce874501
#
_cell.length_a   1.000
_cell.length_b   1.000
_cell.length_c   1.000
_cell.angle_alpha   90.00
_cell.angle_beta   90.00
_cell.angle_gamma   90.00
#
_symmetry.space_group_name_H-M   'P 1'
#
loop_
_entity.id
_entity.type
_entity.pdbx_description
1 polymer ?
#
loop_
_entity_poly.entity_id
_entity_poly.type
_entity_poly.pdbx_seq_one_letter_code
_entity_poly.pdbx_strand_id
1 'polypeptide(L)'
;MTQDLKKKRRARKKIPLPLALAAALVLVSLSLFFLLREEPQASDNVSAVHRLSEWTGARLTEVCLPGDGNSFTVLARADGGYAVRENSSLVISQEKGNDLFSRLTALQLTPLASSLDETALGFDCINETVLVTGSAGKAKLRLGTLLPSGTGRYVQLDGQTYTAPLFLSGIPSLQELHAIPTLYTTGDMPDDFLIVHEDGSRLAGGVKNDRSVGVTSLALTEPFSWEMDIEQAAGFINALSAIEITGWYAPATAENLQKFGFDHSLRLEVTYGETSWALLFGASAENGERYLFMEGDESIYDFALPGLIEIVGYQE
;
A
#
# COMPACT_ATOMS: atom_id res chain seq x y z
N MET A 1 47.87 57.28 -2.90
CA MET A 1 47.33 56.26 -3.86
C MET A 1 45.88 55.97 -3.50
N THR A 2 44.99 56.75 -4.09
CA THR A 2 43.54 56.73 -3.89
C THR A 2 42.88 55.90 -4.95
N GLN A 3 42.25 54.81 -4.60
CA GLN A 3 41.46 54.00 -5.55
C GLN A 3 39.97 54.38 -5.48
N ASP A 4 39.47 54.89 -6.61
CA ASP A 4 38.08 55.21 -6.91
C ASP A 4 37.20 53.98 -6.94
N LEU A 5 36.25 53.86 -6.03
CA LEU A 5 35.17 52.88 -6.07
C LEU A 5 33.99 53.39 -6.91
N LYS A 6 33.96 53.04 -8.18
CA LYS A 6 32.82 53.26 -9.06
C LYS A 6 31.58 52.46 -8.64
N LYS A 7 30.62 53.14 -8.00
CA LYS A 7 29.29 52.62 -7.67
C LYS A 7 28.47 52.44 -8.97
N LYS A 8 28.32 51.17 -9.42
CA LYS A 8 27.41 50.80 -10.52
C LYS A 8 25.95 50.98 -10.08
N ARG A 9 25.29 52.05 -10.48
CA ARG A 9 23.84 52.23 -10.36
C ARG A 9 23.13 51.26 -11.29
N ARG A 10 22.44 50.22 -10.72
CA ARG A 10 21.52 49.37 -11.48
C ARG A 10 20.32 50.21 -11.94
N ALA A 11 20.16 50.40 -13.25
CA ALA A 11 18.98 50.99 -13.84
C ALA A 11 17.75 50.10 -13.57
N ARG A 12 16.82 50.56 -12.75
CA ARG A 12 15.51 49.92 -12.59
C ARG A 12 14.76 50.04 -13.93
N LYS A 13 14.57 48.93 -14.61
CA LYS A 13 13.67 48.85 -15.77
C LYS A 13 12.27 49.27 -15.32
N LYS A 14 11.79 50.40 -15.83
CA LYS A 14 10.43 50.88 -15.62
C LYS A 14 9.50 49.93 -16.36
N ILE A 15 8.62 49.21 -15.64
CA ILE A 15 7.55 48.40 -16.22
C ILE A 15 6.64 49.36 -17.01
N PRO A 16 6.33 49.11 -18.28
CA PRO A 16 5.45 49.98 -19.05
C PRO A 16 4.06 50.02 -18.39
N LEU A 17 3.55 51.22 -18.22
CA LEU A 17 2.28 51.51 -17.55
C LEU A 17 1.11 50.61 -17.98
N PRO A 18 0.93 50.25 -19.27
CA PRO A 18 -0.15 49.35 -19.69
C PRO A 18 0.01 47.94 -19.16
N LEU A 19 1.24 47.46 -18.95
CA LEU A 19 1.50 46.11 -18.39
C LEU A 19 1.20 46.07 -16.89
N ALA A 20 1.49 47.13 -16.15
CA ALA A 20 1.15 47.26 -14.74
C ALA A 20 -0.37 47.35 -14.52
N LEU A 21 -1.10 48.06 -15.42
CA LEU A 21 -2.57 48.12 -15.38
C LEU A 21 -3.23 46.77 -15.70
N ALA A 22 -2.72 46.02 -16.68
CA ALA A 22 -3.21 44.68 -16.99
C ALA A 22 -2.99 43.70 -15.84
N ALA A 23 -1.82 43.73 -15.19
CA ALA A 23 -1.53 42.91 -14.02
C ALA A 23 -2.42 43.27 -12.80
N ALA A 24 -2.69 44.56 -12.59
CA ALA A 24 -3.61 44.98 -11.54
C ALA A 24 -5.05 44.57 -11.80
N LEU A 25 -5.53 44.60 -13.06
CA LEU A 25 -6.86 44.13 -13.44
C LEU A 25 -7.01 42.60 -13.25
N VAL A 26 -5.99 41.81 -13.57
CA VAL A 26 -5.99 40.37 -13.33
C VAL A 26 -6.01 40.06 -11.83
N LEU A 27 -5.24 40.77 -11.02
CA LEU A 27 -5.25 40.61 -9.57
C LEU A 27 -6.60 40.99 -8.94
N VAL A 28 -7.22 42.06 -9.41
CA VAL A 28 -8.56 42.50 -8.94
C VAL A 28 -9.62 41.49 -9.38
N SER A 29 -9.57 40.99 -10.61
CA SER A 29 -10.54 39.97 -11.06
C SER A 29 -10.36 38.63 -10.33
N LEU A 30 -9.12 38.24 -10.04
CA LEU A 30 -8.85 37.06 -9.19
C LEU A 30 -9.35 37.24 -7.74
N SER A 31 -9.09 38.41 -7.14
CA SER A 31 -9.59 38.68 -5.79
C SER A 31 -11.12 38.82 -5.74
N LEU A 32 -11.74 39.42 -6.78
CA LEU A 32 -13.21 39.43 -6.91
C LEU A 32 -13.78 38.03 -7.12
N PHE A 33 -13.10 37.18 -7.91
CA PHE A 33 -13.49 35.79 -8.11
C PHE A 33 -13.43 34.99 -6.81
N PHE A 34 -12.41 35.21 -5.99
CA PHE A 34 -12.31 34.57 -4.66
C PHE A 34 -13.30 35.17 -3.65
N LEU A 35 -13.61 36.47 -3.72
CA LEU A 35 -14.59 37.12 -2.86
C LEU A 35 -16.05 36.84 -3.27
N LEU A 36 -16.32 36.62 -4.56
CA LEU A 36 -17.63 36.26 -5.09
C LEU A 36 -17.89 34.75 -5.12
N ARG A 37 -16.84 33.96 -4.88
CA ARG A 37 -17.01 32.55 -4.59
C ARG A 37 -17.57 32.46 -3.17
N GLU A 38 -18.87 32.65 -3.06
CA GLU A 38 -19.57 32.37 -1.81
C GLU A 38 -19.22 30.94 -1.40
N GLU A 39 -18.30 30.77 -0.45
CA GLU A 39 -18.29 29.55 0.32
C GLU A 39 -19.71 29.39 0.82
N PRO A 40 -20.36 28.21 0.66
CA PRO A 40 -21.66 27.99 1.24
C PRO A 40 -21.52 28.35 2.71
N GLN A 41 -22.06 29.52 3.10
CA GLN A 41 -22.02 29.96 4.49
C GLN A 41 -22.67 28.85 5.30
N ALA A 42 -21.85 28.15 6.11
CA ALA A 42 -22.37 27.34 7.16
C ALA A 42 -23.29 28.29 7.97
N SER A 43 -24.59 28.13 7.82
CA SER A 43 -25.54 28.90 8.60
C SER A 43 -25.19 28.69 10.08
N ASP A 44 -25.19 29.76 10.87
CA ASP A 44 -24.88 29.78 12.31
C ASP A 44 -25.80 28.91 13.20
N ASN A 45 -26.61 28.07 12.59
CA ASN A 45 -27.12 26.88 13.26
C ASN A 45 -25.90 25.93 13.35
N VAL A 46 -25.32 25.85 14.54
CA VAL A 46 -24.33 24.82 14.89
C VAL A 46 -25.01 23.47 14.64
N SER A 47 -24.93 23.02 13.38
CA SER A 47 -25.46 21.72 13.01
C SER A 47 -24.63 20.71 13.78
N ALA A 48 -25.29 19.97 14.66
CA ALA A 48 -24.63 19.01 15.52
C ALA A 48 -23.80 18.06 14.64
N VAL A 49 -22.49 18.00 14.90
CA VAL A 49 -21.62 17.03 14.22
C VAL A 49 -22.05 15.63 14.65
N HIS A 50 -22.44 14.81 13.69
CA HIS A 50 -22.84 13.42 13.93
C HIS A 50 -21.64 12.49 13.86
N ARG A 51 -21.66 11.44 14.64
CA ARG A 51 -20.67 10.36 14.53
C ARG A 51 -21.30 9.17 13.81
N LEU A 52 -20.54 8.50 12.94
CA LEU A 52 -21.03 7.31 12.26
C LEU A 52 -21.55 6.24 13.23
N SER A 53 -20.98 6.18 14.43
CA SER A 53 -21.44 5.29 15.51
C SER A 53 -22.88 5.53 15.98
N GLU A 54 -23.50 6.66 15.66
CA GLU A 54 -24.94 6.89 15.96
C GLU A 54 -25.83 5.96 15.13
N TRP A 55 -25.41 5.57 13.93
CA TRP A 55 -26.12 4.63 13.05
C TRP A 55 -25.67 3.18 13.21
N THR A 56 -24.37 2.97 13.46
CA THR A 56 -23.77 1.63 13.46
C THR A 56 -23.56 1.06 14.86
N GLY A 57 -23.59 1.90 15.90
CA GLY A 57 -23.14 1.55 17.23
C GLY A 57 -21.61 1.66 17.39
N ALA A 58 -21.16 1.49 18.63
CA ALA A 58 -19.75 1.70 18.99
C ALA A 58 -18.79 0.62 18.44
N ARG A 59 -19.30 -0.56 18.08
CA ARG A 59 -18.51 -1.68 17.57
C ARG A 59 -18.90 -2.00 16.14
N LEU A 60 -17.98 -1.81 15.23
CA LEU A 60 -18.12 -2.23 13.85
C LEU A 60 -17.79 -3.71 13.70
N THR A 61 -18.54 -4.40 12.84
CA THR A 61 -18.36 -5.84 12.54
C THR A 61 -17.98 -6.08 11.10
N GLU A 62 -18.44 -5.21 10.18
CA GLU A 62 -18.19 -5.36 8.75
C GLU A 62 -18.03 -3.99 8.10
N VAL A 63 -17.13 -3.93 7.13
CA VAL A 63 -16.93 -2.77 6.26
C VAL A 63 -16.81 -3.27 4.83
N CYS A 64 -17.80 -2.93 3.99
CA CYS A 64 -17.73 -3.18 2.54
C CYS A 64 -17.16 -1.92 1.88
N LEU A 65 -16.07 -2.08 1.17
CA LEU A 65 -15.33 -1.03 0.49
C LEU A 65 -15.44 -1.18 -1.03
N PRO A 66 -15.43 -0.09 -1.80
CA PRO A 66 -15.26 -0.15 -3.23
C PRO A 66 -13.86 -0.66 -3.56
N GLY A 67 -13.73 -1.44 -4.62
CA GLY A 67 -12.45 -1.94 -5.14
C GLY A 67 -12.41 -1.81 -6.66
N ASP A 68 -11.28 -2.12 -7.26
CA ASP A 68 -11.08 -2.09 -8.70
C ASP A 68 -11.96 -3.14 -9.41
N GLY A 69 -13.14 -2.71 -9.82
CA GLY A 69 -14.14 -3.53 -10.53
C GLY A 69 -15.16 -4.25 -9.64
N ASN A 70 -14.84 -4.59 -8.39
CA ASN A 70 -15.74 -5.22 -7.43
C ASN A 70 -15.53 -4.66 -6.03
N SER A 71 -16.60 -4.61 -5.23
CA SER A 71 -16.50 -4.32 -3.81
C SER A 71 -15.98 -5.54 -3.03
N PHE A 72 -15.30 -5.30 -1.94
CA PHE A 72 -14.88 -6.34 -0.99
C PHE A 72 -15.28 -5.99 0.43
N THR A 73 -15.46 -6.99 1.27
CA THR A 73 -15.96 -6.82 2.65
C THR A 73 -14.94 -7.28 3.66
N VAL A 74 -14.47 -6.36 4.50
CA VAL A 74 -13.61 -6.68 5.65
C VAL A 74 -14.49 -7.01 6.85
N LEU A 75 -14.25 -8.14 7.46
CA LEU A 75 -14.95 -8.66 8.65
C LEU A 75 -14.05 -8.56 9.86
N ALA A 76 -14.55 -8.00 10.97
CA ALA A 76 -13.89 -8.13 12.27
C ALA A 76 -14.21 -9.50 12.86
N ARG A 77 -13.19 -10.27 13.20
CA ARG A 77 -13.31 -11.60 13.81
C ARG A 77 -13.45 -11.52 15.34
N ALA A 78 -13.93 -12.58 15.93
CA ALA A 78 -14.09 -12.67 17.39
C ALA A 78 -12.73 -12.74 18.13
N ASP A 79 -11.70 -13.26 17.47
CA ASP A 79 -10.31 -13.32 17.97
C ASP A 79 -9.56 -11.99 17.91
N GLY A 80 -10.22 -10.96 17.37
CA GLY A 80 -9.67 -9.60 17.17
C GLY A 80 -8.99 -9.42 15.82
N GLY A 81 -8.85 -10.45 14.99
CA GLY A 81 -8.31 -10.37 13.64
C GLY A 81 -9.33 -9.86 12.63
N TYR A 82 -8.89 -9.80 11.37
CA TYR A 82 -9.70 -9.38 10.23
C TYR A 82 -9.66 -10.43 9.12
N ALA A 83 -10.72 -10.49 8.32
CA ALA A 83 -10.82 -11.36 7.17
C ALA A 83 -11.55 -10.68 6.03
N VAL A 84 -11.38 -11.15 4.81
CA VAL A 84 -12.17 -10.76 3.65
C VAL A 84 -13.28 -11.78 3.44
N ARG A 85 -14.54 -11.32 3.31
CA ARG A 85 -15.70 -12.22 3.13
C ARG A 85 -15.60 -13.00 1.83
N GLU A 86 -15.23 -12.32 0.75
CA GLU A 86 -15.16 -12.84 -0.60
C GLU A 86 -14.00 -13.84 -0.78
N ASN A 87 -12.98 -13.73 0.09
CA ASN A 87 -11.86 -14.64 0.12
C ASN A 87 -11.36 -14.77 1.56
N SER A 88 -11.79 -15.84 2.25
CA SER A 88 -11.49 -16.07 3.68
C SER A 88 -10.03 -16.42 3.95
N SER A 89 -9.25 -16.75 2.93
CA SER A 89 -7.83 -17.04 3.01
C SER A 89 -6.97 -15.78 3.00
N LEU A 90 -7.51 -14.67 2.48
CA LEU A 90 -6.79 -13.40 2.54
C LEU A 90 -6.68 -12.89 3.97
N VAL A 91 -5.46 -12.75 4.44
CA VAL A 91 -5.14 -12.22 5.77
C VAL A 91 -5.00 -10.71 5.70
N ILE A 92 -5.83 -10.00 6.43
CA ILE A 92 -5.73 -8.55 6.58
C ILE A 92 -4.71 -8.24 7.69
N SER A 93 -3.85 -7.26 7.43
CA SER A 93 -2.93 -6.76 8.45
C SER A 93 -3.71 -6.26 9.67
N GLN A 94 -3.34 -6.74 10.86
CA GLN A 94 -3.96 -6.36 12.13
C GLN A 94 -3.93 -4.84 12.35
N GLU A 95 -2.79 -4.22 12.03
CA GLU A 95 -2.60 -2.77 12.17
C GLU A 95 -3.50 -2.00 11.23
N LYS A 96 -3.50 -2.35 9.93
CA LYS A 96 -4.30 -1.69 8.89
C LYS A 96 -5.80 -1.88 9.09
N GLY A 97 -6.21 -3.07 9.52
CA GLY A 97 -7.59 -3.36 9.90
C GLY A 97 -8.03 -2.53 11.11
N ASN A 98 -7.21 -2.46 12.17
CA ASN A 98 -7.49 -1.63 13.34
C ASN A 98 -7.59 -0.15 12.96
N ASP A 99 -6.70 0.36 12.10
CA ASP A 99 -6.74 1.75 11.63
C ASP A 99 -8.03 2.03 10.86
N LEU A 100 -8.40 1.19 9.89
CA LEU A 100 -9.64 1.32 9.12
C LEU A 100 -10.88 1.36 10.03
N PHE A 101 -11.03 0.38 10.92
CA PHE A 101 -12.19 0.28 11.79
C PHE A 101 -12.25 1.40 12.82
N SER A 102 -11.12 1.83 13.38
CA SER A 102 -11.06 2.93 14.34
C SER A 102 -11.40 4.28 13.70
N ARG A 103 -10.88 4.56 12.49
CA ARG A 103 -11.18 5.79 11.74
C ARG A 103 -12.66 5.86 11.35
N LEU A 104 -13.26 4.74 10.92
CA LEU A 104 -14.69 4.69 10.63
C LEU A 104 -15.53 4.86 11.89
N THR A 105 -15.16 4.24 13.00
CA THR A 105 -15.87 4.43 14.28
C THR A 105 -15.81 5.88 14.76
N ALA A 106 -14.68 6.54 14.56
CA ALA A 106 -14.46 7.94 14.94
C ALA A 106 -14.97 8.95 13.89
N LEU A 107 -15.48 8.47 12.74
CA LEU A 107 -15.87 9.33 11.63
C LEU A 107 -16.94 10.33 12.04
N GLN A 108 -16.63 11.61 11.83
CA GLN A 108 -17.53 12.73 12.07
C GLN A 108 -18.13 13.21 10.75
N LEU A 109 -19.43 13.39 10.75
CA LEU A 109 -20.22 13.87 9.62
C LEU A 109 -20.83 15.21 9.99
N THR A 110 -20.51 16.27 9.24
CA THR A 110 -21.10 17.59 9.44
C THR A 110 -22.22 17.80 8.43
N PRO A 111 -23.47 17.98 8.88
CA PRO A 111 -24.60 18.18 7.98
C PRO A 111 -24.39 19.40 7.07
N LEU A 112 -24.75 19.27 5.81
CA LEU A 112 -24.77 20.39 4.89
C LEU A 112 -26.14 21.08 4.92
N ALA A 113 -26.16 22.37 5.24
CA ALA A 113 -27.40 23.12 5.48
C ALA A 113 -28.19 23.46 4.21
N SER A 114 -27.64 23.25 3.01
CA SER A 114 -28.28 23.62 1.74
C SER A 114 -28.66 22.40 0.92
N SER A 115 -29.81 22.49 0.24
CA SER A 115 -30.21 21.58 -0.83
C SER A 115 -29.36 21.85 -2.09
N LEU A 116 -28.06 21.53 -2.02
CA LEU A 116 -27.23 21.53 -3.22
C LEU A 116 -27.63 20.36 -4.12
N ASP A 117 -27.59 20.62 -5.43
CA ASP A 117 -27.87 19.62 -6.45
C ASP A 117 -26.89 18.43 -6.30
N GLU A 118 -27.40 17.22 -6.30
CA GLU A 118 -26.60 16.00 -6.21
C GLU A 118 -25.53 15.94 -7.31
N THR A 119 -25.82 16.45 -8.50
CA THR A 119 -24.88 16.58 -9.61
C THR A 119 -23.72 17.49 -9.27
N ALA A 120 -23.98 18.64 -8.61
CA ALA A 120 -22.93 19.57 -8.20
C ALA A 120 -22.01 18.98 -7.12
N LEU A 121 -22.50 18.02 -6.36
CA LEU A 121 -21.75 17.31 -5.31
C LEU A 121 -21.06 16.05 -5.85
N GLY A 122 -21.27 15.73 -7.13
CA GLY A 122 -20.62 14.62 -7.84
C GLY A 122 -21.11 13.22 -7.48
N PHE A 123 -22.27 13.11 -6.86
CA PHE A 123 -22.86 11.80 -6.56
C PHE A 123 -23.28 11.02 -7.79
N ASP A 124 -23.50 11.69 -8.93
CA ASP A 124 -23.84 11.07 -10.20
C ASP A 124 -22.63 10.47 -10.93
N CYS A 125 -21.46 11.09 -10.72
CA CYS A 125 -20.21 10.73 -11.39
C CYS A 125 -19.40 9.71 -10.61
N ILE A 126 -19.52 9.71 -9.29
CA ILE A 126 -18.76 8.84 -8.37
C ILE A 126 -19.71 7.78 -7.84
N ASN A 127 -19.57 6.55 -8.34
CA ASN A 127 -20.40 5.43 -7.90
C ASN A 127 -19.76 4.62 -6.78
N GLU A 128 -19.07 5.30 -5.89
CA GLU A 128 -18.40 4.68 -4.76
C GLU A 128 -19.32 4.68 -3.53
N THR A 129 -19.43 3.53 -2.91
CA THR A 129 -20.23 3.34 -1.70
C THR A 129 -19.45 2.56 -0.66
N VAL A 130 -19.43 3.07 0.56
CA VAL A 130 -18.93 2.35 1.73
C VAL A 130 -20.14 1.90 2.56
N LEU A 131 -20.27 0.58 2.76
CA LEU A 131 -21.30 0.03 3.64
C LEU A 131 -20.66 -0.40 4.96
N VAL A 132 -21.10 0.18 6.05
CA VAL A 132 -20.57 -0.11 7.38
C VAL A 132 -21.66 -0.80 8.20
N THR A 133 -21.35 -1.95 8.77
CA THR A 133 -22.23 -2.69 9.68
C THR A 133 -21.63 -2.72 11.07
N GLY A 134 -22.41 -2.43 12.06
CA GLY A 134 -21.99 -2.47 13.47
C GLY A 134 -23.05 -3.05 14.40
N SER A 135 -22.80 -2.95 15.69
CA SER A 135 -23.63 -3.56 16.73
C SER A 135 -25.06 -3.05 16.82
N ALA A 136 -25.34 -1.82 16.35
CA ALA A 136 -26.68 -1.20 16.41
C ALA A 136 -27.38 -1.15 15.04
N GLY A 137 -26.64 -1.24 13.92
CA GLY A 137 -27.25 -1.12 12.60
C GLY A 137 -26.25 -1.04 11.47
N LYS A 138 -26.72 -0.53 10.33
CA LYS A 138 -25.93 -0.37 9.11
C LYS A 138 -26.01 1.07 8.63
N ALA A 139 -24.91 1.57 8.07
CA ALA A 139 -24.83 2.86 7.43
C ALA A 139 -24.28 2.69 6.01
N LYS A 140 -24.97 3.27 5.01
CA LYS A 140 -24.54 3.29 3.62
C LYS A 140 -24.07 4.69 3.27
N LEU A 141 -22.76 4.86 3.15
CA LEU A 141 -22.13 6.12 2.79
C LEU A 141 -21.90 6.15 1.28
N ARG A 142 -22.66 6.96 0.56
CA ARG A 142 -22.41 7.25 -0.84
C ARG A 142 -21.43 8.41 -0.91
N LEU A 143 -20.33 8.24 -1.64
CA LEU A 143 -19.24 9.19 -1.68
C LEU A 143 -19.40 10.16 -2.86
N GLY A 144 -19.27 11.45 -2.60
CA GLY A 144 -19.29 12.52 -3.59
C GLY A 144 -17.88 13.04 -3.90
N THR A 145 -17.77 14.19 -4.55
CA THR A 145 -16.50 14.86 -4.86
C THR A 145 -15.80 15.39 -3.62
N LEU A 146 -14.52 15.72 -3.78
CA LEU A 146 -13.75 16.42 -2.76
C LEU A 146 -14.33 17.83 -2.53
N LEU A 147 -14.22 18.30 -1.29
CA LEU A 147 -14.53 19.70 -0.97
C LEU A 147 -13.57 20.64 -1.71
N PRO A 148 -14.01 21.83 -2.09
CA PRO A 148 -13.15 22.85 -2.73
C PRO A 148 -11.90 23.21 -1.89
N SER A 149 -12.00 23.09 -0.56
CA SER A 149 -10.89 23.28 0.37
C SER A 149 -9.84 22.16 0.35
N GLY A 150 -10.14 20.99 -0.24
CA GLY A 150 -9.29 19.83 -0.21
C GLY A 150 -9.20 19.14 1.15
N THR A 151 -9.98 19.56 2.16
CA THR A 151 -9.90 19.03 3.54
C THR A 151 -10.86 17.89 3.83
N GLY A 152 -11.70 17.52 2.86
CA GLY A 152 -12.70 16.48 3.01
C GLY A 152 -13.45 16.21 1.72
N ARG A 153 -14.53 15.45 1.81
CA ARG A 153 -15.42 15.14 0.68
C ARG A 153 -16.89 15.20 1.09
N TYR A 154 -17.77 15.30 0.10
CA TYR A 154 -19.20 15.16 0.28
C TYR A 154 -19.56 13.69 0.49
N VAL A 155 -20.52 13.45 1.39
CA VAL A 155 -21.04 12.11 1.70
C VAL A 155 -22.54 12.19 1.82
N GLN A 156 -23.25 11.23 1.25
CA GLN A 156 -24.71 11.08 1.45
C GLN A 156 -24.97 9.85 2.32
N LEU A 157 -25.78 10.03 3.36
CA LEU A 157 -26.25 9.01 4.28
C LEU A 157 -27.73 9.22 4.55
N ASP A 158 -28.54 8.18 4.33
CA ASP A 158 -30.01 8.23 4.52
C ASP A 158 -30.70 9.40 3.79
N GLY A 159 -30.19 9.75 2.59
CA GLY A 159 -30.74 10.84 1.78
C GLY A 159 -30.33 12.24 2.21
N GLN A 160 -29.60 12.37 3.32
CA GLN A 160 -29.04 13.63 3.77
C GLN A 160 -27.56 13.76 3.39
N THR A 161 -27.17 14.98 3.02
CA THR A 161 -25.79 15.28 2.64
C THR A 161 -24.97 15.83 3.80
N TYR A 162 -23.76 15.35 3.90
CA TYR A 162 -22.78 15.72 4.91
C TYR A 162 -21.44 16.06 4.24
N THR A 163 -20.58 16.71 5.00
CA THR A 163 -19.15 16.75 4.73
C THR A 163 -18.44 15.79 5.70
N ALA A 164 -17.44 15.07 5.17
CA ALA A 164 -16.63 14.13 5.93
C ALA A 164 -15.14 14.44 5.74
N PRO A 165 -14.27 14.10 6.70
CA PRO A 165 -12.83 14.27 6.58
C PRO A 165 -12.23 13.57 5.36
N LEU A 166 -11.05 14.03 4.93
CA LEU A 166 -10.31 13.54 3.76
C LEU A 166 -9.99 12.03 3.81
N PHE A 167 -9.99 11.43 4.99
CA PHE A 167 -9.80 9.98 5.17
C PHE A 167 -10.65 9.14 4.21
N LEU A 168 -11.90 9.55 3.91
CA LEU A 168 -12.76 8.84 2.95
C LEU A 168 -12.37 9.04 1.48
N SER A 169 -11.40 9.89 1.16
CA SER A 169 -10.87 10.04 -0.21
C SER A 169 -9.70 9.09 -0.49
N GLY A 170 -9.10 8.51 0.56
CA GLY A 170 -8.08 7.47 0.49
C GLY A 170 -8.59 6.18 1.12
N ILE A 171 -9.71 5.63 0.60
CA ILE A 171 -10.20 4.31 1.01
C ILE A 171 -9.16 3.29 0.59
N PRO A 172 -8.64 2.49 1.55
CA PRO A 172 -7.60 1.55 1.22
C PRO A 172 -8.13 0.45 0.28
N SER A 173 -7.35 0.12 -0.72
CA SER A 173 -7.56 -1.04 -1.58
C SER A 173 -7.37 -2.34 -0.80
N LEU A 174 -7.84 -3.44 -1.36
CA LEU A 174 -7.58 -4.77 -0.77
C LEU A 174 -6.09 -5.05 -0.68
N GLN A 175 -5.32 -4.64 -1.69
CA GLN A 175 -3.88 -4.76 -1.74
C GLN A 175 -3.19 -4.01 -0.59
N GLU A 176 -3.63 -2.80 -0.29
CA GLU A 176 -3.09 -2.01 0.82
C GLU A 176 -3.44 -2.59 2.20
N LEU A 177 -4.59 -3.26 2.33
CA LEU A 177 -5.03 -3.86 3.59
C LEU A 177 -4.38 -5.23 3.85
N HIS A 178 -3.91 -5.91 2.81
CA HIS A 178 -3.36 -7.26 2.96
C HIS A 178 -2.14 -7.28 3.87
N ALA A 179 -2.03 -8.35 4.65
CA ALA A 179 -0.83 -8.62 5.46
C ALA A 179 0.25 -9.18 4.55
N ILE A 180 1.35 -8.45 4.41
CA ILE A 180 2.52 -8.92 3.69
C ILE A 180 3.31 -9.83 4.65
N PRO A 181 3.60 -11.10 4.29
CA PRO A 181 4.39 -11.97 5.13
C PRO A 181 5.82 -11.44 5.23
N THR A 182 6.39 -11.55 6.42
CA THR A 182 7.80 -11.27 6.64
C THR A 182 8.55 -12.58 6.62
N LEU A 183 9.54 -12.67 5.75
CA LEU A 183 10.42 -13.84 5.72
C LEU A 183 11.32 -13.83 6.97
N TYR A 184 11.38 -14.97 7.61
CA TYR A 184 12.29 -15.14 8.73
C TYR A 184 13.72 -15.31 8.20
N THR A 185 14.53 -14.27 8.39
CA THR A 185 15.96 -14.28 8.11
C THR A 185 16.67 -13.77 9.36
N THR A 186 17.63 -14.52 9.86
CA THR A 186 18.37 -14.16 11.08
C THR A 186 19.58 -13.27 10.80
N GLY A 187 19.95 -13.11 9.53
CA GLY A 187 21.25 -12.58 9.14
C GLY A 187 22.41 -13.56 9.39
N ASP A 188 22.10 -14.75 9.90
CA ASP A 188 23.04 -15.84 10.11
C ASP A 188 23.09 -16.76 8.89
N MET A 189 24.00 -17.73 8.92
CA MET A 189 24.06 -18.79 7.91
C MET A 189 22.84 -19.71 8.06
N PRO A 190 22.13 -20.04 6.95
CA PRO A 190 21.06 -21.01 7.00
C PRO A 190 21.61 -22.40 7.33
N ASP A 191 20.87 -23.18 8.13
CA ASP A 191 21.23 -24.57 8.41
C ASP A 191 21.25 -25.40 7.13
N ASP A 192 20.21 -25.20 6.28
CA ASP A 192 20.11 -25.83 4.97
C ASP A 192 19.47 -24.85 3.97
N PHE A 193 19.87 -24.95 2.71
CA PHE A 193 19.18 -24.33 1.59
C PHE A 193 19.15 -25.26 0.37
N LEU A 194 18.13 -25.11 -0.45
CA LEU A 194 17.97 -25.79 -1.72
C LEU A 194 17.46 -24.81 -2.77
N ILE A 195 18.16 -24.74 -3.88
CA ILE A 195 17.76 -24.00 -5.07
C ILE A 195 17.50 -25.00 -6.17
N VAL A 196 16.33 -24.95 -6.76
CA VAL A 196 15.97 -25.76 -7.93
C VAL A 196 15.71 -24.78 -9.08
N HIS A 197 16.54 -24.89 -10.12
CA HIS A 197 16.43 -24.07 -11.31
C HIS A 197 15.28 -24.53 -12.22
N GLU A 198 14.89 -23.69 -13.16
CA GLU A 198 13.84 -23.96 -14.14
C GLU A 198 14.11 -25.21 -15.01
N ASP A 199 15.36 -25.52 -15.25
CA ASP A 199 15.82 -26.74 -15.98
C ASP A 199 15.86 -28.02 -15.11
N GLY A 200 15.53 -27.90 -13.82
CA GLY A 200 15.57 -28.97 -12.84
C GLY A 200 16.95 -29.20 -12.22
N SER A 201 17.98 -28.44 -12.58
CA SER A 201 19.28 -28.48 -11.89
C SER A 201 19.14 -28.01 -10.44
N ARG A 202 19.97 -28.55 -9.54
CA ARG A 202 19.87 -28.32 -8.12
C ARG A 202 21.19 -27.81 -7.55
N LEU A 203 21.05 -26.83 -6.66
CA LEU A 203 22.12 -26.35 -5.81
C LEU A 203 21.66 -26.46 -4.36
N ALA A 204 22.31 -27.28 -3.57
CA ALA A 204 21.97 -27.44 -2.17
C ALA A 204 23.20 -27.22 -1.29
N GLY A 205 22.96 -26.76 -0.07
CA GLY A 205 24.05 -26.53 0.88
C GLY A 205 23.50 -26.13 2.23
N GLY A 206 24.40 -25.73 3.10
CA GLY A 206 24.06 -25.31 4.45
C GLY A 206 25.28 -25.07 5.32
N VAL A 207 25.02 -24.86 6.60
CA VAL A 207 26.06 -24.63 7.59
C VAL A 207 26.88 -25.89 7.82
N LYS A 208 28.19 -25.78 7.70
CA LYS A 208 29.17 -26.81 8.05
C LYS A 208 29.93 -26.40 9.30
N ASN A 209 29.78 -27.21 10.34
CA ASN A 209 30.50 -27.04 11.59
C ASN A 209 31.70 -27.97 11.62
N ASP A 210 32.91 -27.45 11.44
CA ASP A 210 34.13 -28.24 11.71
C ASP A 210 34.52 -28.10 13.19
N ARG A 211 34.08 -29.08 13.98
CA ARG A 211 34.36 -29.13 15.42
C ARG A 211 35.85 -29.25 15.74
N SER A 212 36.67 -29.68 14.79
CA SER A 212 38.11 -29.87 15.00
C SER A 212 38.87 -28.58 15.05
N VAL A 213 38.41 -27.58 14.30
CA VAL A 213 39.04 -26.24 14.21
C VAL A 213 38.17 -25.12 14.76
N GLY A 214 36.92 -25.45 15.18
CA GLY A 214 35.99 -24.45 15.71
C GLY A 214 35.53 -23.41 14.69
N VAL A 215 35.56 -23.76 13.41
CA VAL A 215 35.14 -22.88 12.31
C VAL A 215 33.77 -23.31 11.83
N THR A 216 32.91 -22.33 11.63
CA THR A 216 31.61 -22.48 10.97
C THR A 216 31.71 -21.85 9.60
N SER A 217 31.37 -22.61 8.57
CA SER A 217 31.37 -22.13 7.16
C SER A 217 30.07 -22.52 6.47
N LEU A 218 29.75 -21.85 5.37
CA LEU A 218 28.68 -22.24 4.48
C LEU A 218 29.27 -23.10 3.36
N ALA A 219 28.67 -24.25 3.08
CA ALA A 219 29.16 -25.16 2.07
C ALA A 219 28.04 -25.66 1.16
N LEU A 220 28.35 -25.88 -0.11
CA LEU A 220 27.53 -26.64 -1.03
C LEU A 220 27.67 -28.13 -0.76
N THR A 221 26.60 -28.87 -0.97
CA THR A 221 26.53 -30.33 -0.91
C THR A 221 26.12 -30.92 -2.26
N GLU A 222 25.40 -30.16 -3.08
CA GLU A 222 24.99 -30.51 -4.44
C GLU A 222 25.31 -29.33 -5.39
N PRO A 223 25.71 -29.60 -6.66
CA PRO A 223 25.96 -30.89 -7.29
C PRO A 223 27.31 -31.51 -6.89
N PHE A 224 28.13 -30.78 -6.16
CA PHE A 224 29.43 -31.25 -5.65
C PHE A 224 29.71 -30.56 -4.31
N SER A 225 30.49 -31.22 -3.47
CA SER A 225 30.87 -30.63 -2.19
C SER A 225 31.89 -29.53 -2.37
N TRP A 226 31.56 -28.31 -1.96
CA TRP A 226 32.46 -27.15 -2.08
C TRP A 226 32.19 -26.18 -0.91
N GLU A 227 33.25 -25.73 -0.28
CA GLU A 227 33.16 -24.78 0.82
C GLU A 227 33.24 -23.35 0.26
N MET A 228 32.26 -22.54 0.56
CA MET A 228 32.22 -21.16 0.14
C MET A 228 33.29 -20.35 0.89
N ASP A 229 33.96 -19.46 0.19
CA ASP A 229 34.79 -18.47 0.87
C ASP A 229 33.91 -17.46 1.63
N ILE A 230 34.54 -16.65 2.47
CA ILE A 230 33.83 -15.72 3.35
C ILE A 230 33.04 -14.66 2.58
N GLU A 231 33.53 -14.24 1.42
CA GLU A 231 32.87 -13.22 0.58
C GLU A 231 31.63 -13.79 -0.09
N GLN A 232 31.73 -15.01 -0.61
CA GLN A 232 30.62 -15.74 -1.23
C GLN A 232 29.52 -16.06 -0.20
N ALA A 233 29.90 -16.56 0.97
CA ALA A 233 28.96 -16.83 2.06
C ALA A 233 28.25 -15.55 2.51
N ALA A 234 28.99 -14.45 2.72
CA ALA A 234 28.43 -13.16 3.07
C ALA A 234 27.52 -12.61 1.98
N GLY A 235 27.91 -12.73 0.71
CA GLY A 235 27.08 -12.34 -0.44
C GLY A 235 25.74 -13.08 -0.46
N PHE A 236 25.76 -14.41 -0.26
CA PHE A 236 24.56 -15.24 -0.21
C PHE A 236 23.64 -14.87 0.97
N ILE A 237 24.18 -14.72 2.18
CA ILE A 237 23.42 -14.33 3.36
C ILE A 237 22.78 -12.94 3.19
N ASN A 238 23.55 -11.99 2.68
CA ASN A 238 23.04 -10.64 2.41
C ASN A 238 21.92 -10.67 1.37
N ALA A 239 22.04 -11.48 0.33
CA ALA A 239 21.01 -11.61 -0.68
C ALA A 239 19.71 -12.24 -0.09
N LEU A 240 19.82 -13.28 0.72
CA LEU A 240 18.67 -13.85 1.44
C LEU A 240 17.99 -12.80 2.34
N SER A 241 18.78 -12.02 3.07
CA SER A 241 18.28 -10.99 3.97
C SER A 241 17.67 -9.77 3.25
N ALA A 242 18.01 -9.59 1.98
CA ALA A 242 17.50 -8.49 1.14
C ALA A 242 16.19 -8.86 0.39
N ILE A 243 15.69 -10.08 0.55
CA ILE A 243 14.39 -10.46 -0.06
C ILE A 243 13.29 -9.68 0.67
N GLU A 244 12.67 -8.77 -0.04
CA GLU A 244 11.57 -7.95 0.46
C GLU A 244 10.31 -8.20 -0.38
N ILE A 245 9.25 -8.64 0.27
CA ILE A 245 7.93 -8.75 -0.35
C ILE A 245 7.31 -7.36 -0.32
N THR A 246 7.10 -6.77 -1.50
CA THR A 246 6.69 -5.37 -1.64
C THR A 246 5.18 -5.17 -1.66
N GLY A 247 4.42 -6.17 -2.11
CA GLY A 247 2.97 -6.08 -2.17
C GLY A 247 2.27 -7.41 -2.44
N TRP A 248 0.96 -7.45 -2.17
CA TRP A 248 0.08 -8.50 -2.60
C TRP A 248 -0.35 -8.25 -4.05
N TYR A 249 -0.29 -9.25 -4.91
CA TYR A 249 -0.64 -9.13 -6.31
C TYR A 249 -1.95 -9.82 -6.68
N ALA A 250 -2.08 -11.11 -6.36
CA ALA A 250 -3.24 -11.91 -6.71
C ALA A 250 -3.42 -13.13 -5.79
N PRO A 251 -4.61 -13.73 -5.71
CA PRO A 251 -4.77 -15.03 -5.06
C PRO A 251 -4.02 -16.14 -5.82
N ALA A 252 -3.44 -17.10 -5.10
CA ALA A 252 -2.68 -18.23 -5.66
C ALA A 252 -3.63 -19.34 -6.14
N THR A 253 -4.46 -19.04 -7.13
CA THR A 253 -5.27 -20.05 -7.82
C THR A 253 -4.43 -20.81 -8.83
N ALA A 254 -4.83 -22.04 -9.20
CA ALA A 254 -4.15 -22.83 -10.23
C ALA A 254 -4.00 -22.05 -11.56
N GLU A 255 -5.02 -21.27 -11.94
CA GLU A 255 -5.00 -20.43 -13.13
C GLU A 255 -3.95 -19.30 -13.00
N ASN A 256 -3.91 -18.62 -11.85
CA ASN A 256 -2.96 -17.54 -11.63
C ASN A 256 -1.53 -18.07 -11.51
N LEU A 257 -1.31 -19.19 -10.84
CA LEU A 257 0.01 -19.82 -10.76
C LEU A 257 0.55 -20.15 -12.16
N GLN A 258 -0.28 -20.72 -13.03
CA GLN A 258 0.09 -20.97 -14.42
C GLN A 258 0.32 -19.67 -15.21
N LYS A 259 -0.61 -18.71 -15.10
CA LYS A 259 -0.55 -17.42 -15.80
C LYS A 259 0.70 -16.63 -15.49
N PHE A 260 1.16 -16.67 -14.24
CA PHE A 260 2.34 -15.93 -13.77
C PHE A 260 3.63 -16.76 -13.77
N GLY A 261 3.61 -17.94 -14.43
CA GLY A 261 4.82 -18.70 -14.78
C GLY A 261 5.42 -19.50 -13.62
N PHE A 262 4.59 -19.98 -12.69
CA PHE A 262 5.09 -20.80 -11.58
C PHE A 262 5.25 -22.29 -11.91
N ASP A 263 4.79 -22.76 -13.08
CA ASP A 263 4.90 -24.18 -13.50
C ASP A 263 6.35 -24.64 -13.71
N HIS A 264 7.24 -23.72 -14.10
CA HIS A 264 8.66 -23.94 -14.33
C HIS A 264 9.46 -22.81 -13.70
N SER A 265 9.29 -22.62 -12.42
CA SER A 265 9.88 -21.49 -11.71
C SER A 265 11.12 -21.90 -10.94
N LEU A 266 12.04 -20.95 -10.78
CA LEU A 266 13.09 -21.06 -9.80
C LEU A 266 12.46 -21.25 -8.41
N ARG A 267 12.93 -22.24 -7.64
CA ARG A 267 12.48 -22.51 -6.27
C ARG A 267 13.65 -22.37 -5.31
N LEU A 268 13.44 -21.64 -4.25
CA LEU A 268 14.39 -21.47 -3.15
C LEU A 268 13.75 -21.93 -1.85
N GLU A 269 14.37 -22.92 -1.21
CA GLU A 269 14.03 -23.37 0.14
C GLU A 269 15.15 -22.97 1.10
N VAL A 270 14.80 -22.50 2.28
CA VAL A 270 15.77 -22.11 3.31
C VAL A 270 15.27 -22.57 4.67
N THR A 271 16.17 -23.08 5.48
CA THR A 271 15.90 -23.53 6.85
C THR A 271 16.83 -22.85 7.85
N TYR A 272 16.24 -22.34 8.92
CA TYR A 272 16.92 -21.78 10.08
C TYR A 272 16.33 -22.44 11.35
N GLY A 273 17.05 -23.34 11.99
CA GLY A 273 16.56 -24.08 13.14
C GLY A 273 15.31 -24.89 12.82
N GLU A 274 14.22 -24.57 13.49
CA GLU A 274 12.91 -25.22 13.27
C GLU A 274 12.04 -24.48 12.23
N THR A 275 12.51 -23.35 11.70
CA THR A 275 11.76 -22.54 10.74
C THR A 275 12.29 -22.78 9.34
N SER A 276 11.39 -23.15 8.44
CA SER A 276 11.70 -23.27 7.00
C SER A 276 10.64 -22.56 6.17
N TRP A 277 11.07 -22.06 5.02
CA TRP A 277 10.18 -21.48 4.02
C TRP A 277 10.67 -21.83 2.61
N ALA A 278 9.76 -21.84 1.67
CA ALA A 278 10.03 -22.08 0.27
C ALA A 278 9.37 -21.01 -0.59
N LEU A 279 10.14 -20.43 -1.50
CA LEU A 279 9.72 -19.40 -2.44
C LEU A 279 9.82 -19.94 -3.85
N LEU A 280 8.80 -19.65 -4.66
CA LEU A 280 8.80 -19.84 -6.11
C LEU A 280 8.81 -18.47 -6.77
N PHE A 281 9.66 -18.33 -7.78
CA PHE A 281 9.86 -17.06 -8.51
C PHE A 281 9.26 -17.19 -9.91
N GLY A 282 8.11 -16.55 -10.12
CA GLY A 282 7.42 -16.56 -11.39
C GLY A 282 8.06 -15.66 -12.46
N ALA A 283 7.30 -15.40 -13.51
CA ALA A 283 7.72 -14.52 -14.61
C ALA A 283 7.97 -13.09 -14.15
N SER A 284 8.70 -12.32 -14.95
CA SER A 284 8.86 -10.88 -14.71
C SER A 284 7.57 -10.15 -15.03
N ALA A 285 7.18 -9.22 -14.16
CA ALA A 285 6.10 -8.29 -14.38
C ALA A 285 6.50 -7.17 -15.36
N GLU A 286 5.52 -6.43 -15.88
CA GLU A 286 5.76 -5.33 -16.84
C GLU A 286 6.63 -4.19 -16.27
N ASN A 287 6.60 -3.99 -14.96
CA ASN A 287 7.41 -2.99 -14.24
C ASN A 287 8.84 -3.46 -13.94
N GLY A 288 9.24 -4.68 -14.36
CA GLY A 288 10.55 -5.28 -14.11
C GLY A 288 10.68 -5.97 -12.76
N GLU A 289 9.65 -5.95 -11.92
CA GLU A 289 9.54 -6.79 -10.73
C GLU A 289 9.23 -8.23 -11.14
N ARG A 290 9.34 -9.17 -10.22
CA ARG A 290 8.93 -10.55 -10.44
C ARG A 290 7.78 -10.93 -9.53
N TYR A 291 7.05 -11.94 -9.94
CA TYR A 291 6.03 -12.55 -9.09
C TYR A 291 6.68 -13.55 -8.13
N LEU A 292 6.21 -13.54 -6.89
CA LEU A 292 6.64 -14.43 -5.83
C LEU A 292 5.45 -15.21 -5.29
N PHE A 293 5.65 -16.52 -5.10
CA PHE A 293 4.72 -17.36 -4.37
C PHE A 293 5.45 -18.07 -3.24
N MET A 294 4.93 -17.96 -2.02
CA MET A 294 5.44 -18.68 -0.87
C MET A 294 4.64 -19.98 -0.69
N GLU A 295 5.31 -21.13 -0.69
CA GLU A 295 4.63 -22.42 -0.52
C GLU A 295 3.85 -22.48 0.80
N GLY A 296 2.60 -22.93 0.70
CA GLY A 296 1.69 -22.97 1.84
C GLY A 296 0.90 -21.68 2.07
N ASP A 297 1.16 -20.63 1.31
CA ASP A 297 0.34 -19.42 1.27
C ASP A 297 -0.72 -19.51 0.15
N GLU A 298 -1.72 -18.65 0.21
CA GLU A 298 -2.78 -18.57 -0.77
C GLU A 298 -2.70 -17.28 -1.61
N SER A 299 -1.52 -16.65 -1.64
CA SER A 299 -1.29 -15.35 -2.27
C SER A 299 -0.03 -15.35 -3.12
N ILE A 300 -0.12 -14.62 -4.24
CA ILE A 300 1.00 -14.24 -5.09
C ILE A 300 1.37 -12.80 -4.74
N TYR A 301 2.65 -12.53 -4.65
CA TYR A 301 3.21 -11.26 -4.22
C TYR A 301 4.06 -10.63 -5.30
N ASP A 302 4.18 -9.30 -5.26
CA ASP A 302 5.24 -8.56 -5.91
C ASP A 302 6.46 -8.50 -4.98
N PHE A 303 7.64 -8.61 -5.56
CA PHE A 303 8.84 -8.49 -4.76
C PHE A 303 9.98 -7.81 -5.54
N ALA A 304 10.78 -7.05 -4.81
CA ALA A 304 11.98 -6.45 -5.34
C ALA A 304 13.19 -7.36 -5.07
N LEU A 305 13.99 -7.60 -6.11
CA LEU A 305 15.20 -8.40 -6.03
C LEU A 305 16.41 -7.66 -6.54
N PRO A 306 17.10 -6.91 -5.71
CA PRO A 306 18.47 -6.54 -6.06
C PRO A 306 19.39 -7.76 -5.81
N GLY A 307 19.76 -8.46 -6.90
CA GLY A 307 20.91 -9.35 -6.90
C GLY A 307 20.73 -10.82 -6.49
N LEU A 308 19.59 -11.28 -5.95
CA LEU A 308 19.44 -12.70 -5.58
C LEU A 308 19.48 -13.63 -6.81
N ILE A 309 18.89 -13.21 -7.94
CA ILE A 309 18.89 -14.01 -9.16
C ILE A 309 20.30 -14.15 -9.72
N GLU A 310 21.17 -13.16 -9.56
CA GLU A 310 22.58 -13.25 -9.98
C GLU A 310 23.39 -14.18 -9.08
N ILE A 311 23.04 -14.29 -7.79
CA ILE A 311 23.72 -15.17 -6.83
C ILE A 311 23.18 -16.59 -6.89
N VAL A 312 21.88 -16.74 -7.14
CA VAL A 312 21.14 -18.00 -7.26
C VAL A 312 21.05 -18.44 -8.72
N GLY A 313 21.05 -17.48 -9.65
CA GLY A 313 21.13 -17.67 -11.08
C GLY A 313 22.58 -17.98 -11.46
N TYR A 314 22.82 -19.22 -11.76
CA TYR A 314 24.02 -19.67 -12.45
C TYR A 314 24.32 -18.71 -13.60
N GLN A 315 25.50 -18.07 -13.59
CA GLN A 315 26.06 -17.53 -14.82
C GLN A 315 26.57 -18.71 -15.59
N GLU A 316 25.98 -18.95 -16.77
CA GLU A 316 26.58 -19.83 -17.79
C GLU A 316 27.99 -19.42 -18.17
#